data_3b5fe5f65181a17c2dc47a1fba746fc3
#
_entry.id   3b5fe5f65181a17c2dc47a1fba746fc3
#
_cell.length_a   1.000
_cell.length_b   1.000
_cell.length_c   1.000
_cell.angle_alpha   90.00
_cell.angle_beta   90.00
_cell.angle_gamma   90.00
#
_symmetry.space_group_name_H-M   'P 1'
#
loop_
_entity.id
_entity.type
_entity.pdbx_description
1 polymer ?
#
loop_
_entity_poly.entity_id
_entity_poly.type
_entity_poly.pdbx_seq_one_letter_code
_entity_poly.pdbx_strand_id
1 'polypeptide(L)'
;QMREVNTKQQIEPLLEGKLDIGVMRNTRLPDTLTHQLLLREPLVAVLHQNHPLAASGREKLKFSDLANQPFVFFSREVGTALHDEILTLLKNAGITPYITQEVGEAMTIVGLVSAGLGVSILPASFTRIQVDGVCYRYLDEETAFTEVWLAYSKTRPLSAQATALINLMIAQP
;
A
#
# COMPACT_ATOMS: atom_id res chain seq x y z
N GLN A 1 20.82 -13.79 0.91
CA GLN A 1 19.95 -14.13 -0.20
C GLN A 1 18.70 -13.26 -0.15
N MET A 2 18.45 -12.46 -1.17
CA MET A 2 17.21 -11.69 -1.28
C MET A 2 16.10 -12.58 -1.83
N ARG A 3 14.93 -12.53 -1.22
CA ARG A 3 13.71 -13.17 -1.71
C ARG A 3 12.60 -12.15 -1.76
N GLU A 4 11.89 -12.09 -2.86
CA GLU A 4 10.68 -11.30 -2.98
C GLU A 4 9.49 -12.16 -2.52
N VAL A 5 8.94 -11.80 -1.38
CA VAL A 5 7.78 -12.45 -0.76
C VAL A 5 6.86 -11.40 -0.17
N ASN A 6 5.59 -11.71 -0.07
CA ASN A 6 4.63 -10.76 0.50
C ASN A 6 4.85 -10.58 2.03
N THR A 7 4.24 -9.55 2.60
CA THR A 7 4.38 -9.19 4.01
C THR A 7 4.09 -10.37 4.96
N LYS A 8 2.99 -11.09 4.74
CA LYS A 8 2.59 -12.19 5.62
C LYS A 8 3.56 -13.37 5.57
N GLN A 9 4.14 -13.63 4.41
CA GLN A 9 5.11 -14.71 4.21
C GLN A 9 6.48 -14.46 4.86
N GLN A 10 6.75 -13.24 5.33
CA GLN A 10 8.00 -12.88 5.99
C GLN A 10 7.97 -13.12 7.49
N ILE A 11 6.78 -13.11 8.12
CA ILE A 11 6.65 -13.14 9.59
C ILE A 11 7.20 -14.44 10.17
N GLU A 12 6.79 -15.60 9.66
CA GLU A 12 7.24 -16.89 10.18
C GLU A 12 8.76 -17.10 10.01
N PRO A 13 9.37 -16.84 8.83
CA PRO A 13 10.82 -16.90 8.68
C PRO A 13 11.60 -15.95 9.60
N LEU A 14 11.05 -14.77 9.92
CA LEU A 14 11.64 -13.86 10.91
C LEU A 14 11.59 -14.43 12.32
N LEU A 15 10.47 -15.05 12.70
CA LEU A 15 10.31 -15.70 14.00
C LEU A 15 11.25 -16.90 14.15
N GLU A 16 11.43 -17.68 13.11
CA GLU A 16 12.27 -18.87 13.09
C GLU A 16 13.77 -18.58 12.90
N GLY A 17 14.14 -17.34 12.63
CA GLY A 17 15.52 -16.95 12.35
C GLY A 17 16.06 -17.37 10.98
N LYS A 18 15.18 -17.77 10.08
CA LYS A 18 15.52 -18.06 8.68
C LYS A 18 15.69 -16.80 7.84
N LEU A 19 15.15 -15.70 8.32
CA LEU A 19 15.25 -14.39 7.75
C LEU A 19 15.68 -13.43 8.86
N ASP A 20 16.72 -12.62 8.62
CA ASP A 20 17.23 -11.65 9.59
C ASP A 20 16.41 -10.35 9.57
N ILE A 21 16.05 -9.89 8.37
CA ILE A 21 15.36 -8.64 8.12
C ILE A 21 14.27 -8.87 7.08
N GLY A 22 13.10 -8.27 7.31
CA GLY A 22 12.03 -8.20 6.33
C GLY A 22 11.70 -6.74 5.98
N VAL A 23 11.46 -6.48 4.70
CA VAL A 23 10.88 -5.21 4.25
C VAL A 23 9.40 -5.47 3.98
N MET A 24 8.53 -4.80 4.68
CA MET A 24 7.10 -5.09 4.64
C MET A 24 6.24 -3.85 4.86
N ARG A 25 4.98 -3.96 4.48
CA ARG A 25 4.00 -2.92 4.77
C ARG A 25 3.47 -3.07 6.20
N ASN A 26 2.86 -1.99 6.69
CA ASN A 26 2.20 -1.93 7.98
C ASN A 26 1.28 -3.15 8.18
N THR A 27 1.54 -3.89 9.23
CA THR A 27 0.76 -5.06 9.64
C THR A 27 0.90 -5.28 11.13
N ARG A 28 0.05 -6.10 11.71
CA ARG A 28 0.20 -6.50 13.12
C ARG A 28 1.37 -7.49 13.23
N LEU A 29 2.39 -7.09 13.98
CA LEU A 29 3.56 -7.93 14.25
C LEU A 29 3.38 -8.71 15.56
N PRO A 30 3.89 -9.95 15.64
CA PRO A 30 4.09 -10.64 16.91
C PRO A 30 5.00 -9.84 17.86
N ASP A 31 4.82 -10.02 19.17
CA ASP A 31 5.52 -9.24 20.21
C ASP A 31 7.05 -9.40 20.18
N THR A 32 7.55 -10.49 19.62
CA THR A 32 8.99 -10.76 19.49
C THR A 32 9.66 -10.08 18.30
N LEU A 33 8.86 -9.47 17.43
CA LEU A 33 9.33 -8.69 16.29
C LEU A 33 9.17 -7.19 16.57
N THR A 34 10.06 -6.41 16.00
CA THR A 34 10.00 -4.95 16.02
C THR A 34 10.17 -4.42 14.61
N HIS A 35 9.92 -3.13 14.44
CA HIS A 35 10.08 -2.49 13.14
C HIS A 35 10.67 -1.09 13.26
N GLN A 36 11.23 -0.63 12.16
CA GLN A 36 11.60 0.77 11.94
C GLN A 36 10.92 1.25 10.67
N LEU A 37 10.44 2.50 10.69
CA LEU A 37 9.83 3.13 9.54
C LEU A 37 10.89 3.41 8.47
N LEU A 38 10.70 2.86 7.26
CA LEU A 38 11.54 3.17 6.10
C LEU A 38 10.95 4.26 5.24
N LEU A 39 9.66 4.17 4.97
CA LEU A 39 8.96 5.05 4.06
C LEU A 39 7.53 5.23 4.53
N ARG A 40 7.08 6.47 4.54
CA ARG A 40 5.68 6.84 4.67
C ARG A 40 5.29 7.63 3.44
N GLU A 41 4.28 7.15 2.73
CA GLU A 41 3.82 7.83 1.53
C GLU A 41 2.31 8.04 1.53
N PRO A 42 1.84 9.15 0.96
CA PRO A 42 0.41 9.41 0.86
C PRO A 42 -0.28 8.43 -0.08
N LEU A 43 -1.56 8.23 0.14
CA LEU A 43 -2.45 7.53 -0.78
C LEU A 43 -3.06 8.52 -1.77
N VAL A 44 -3.32 8.02 -2.96
CA VAL A 44 -3.98 8.78 -4.03
C VAL A 44 -5.20 8.02 -4.55
N ALA A 45 -6.22 8.76 -4.93
CA ALA A 45 -7.32 8.23 -5.71
C ALA A 45 -6.88 8.08 -7.17
N VAL A 46 -7.26 6.97 -7.78
CA VAL A 46 -7.03 6.67 -9.19
C VAL A 46 -8.36 6.79 -9.92
N LEU A 47 -8.44 7.67 -10.90
CA LEU A 47 -9.67 8.03 -11.58
C LEU A 47 -9.50 7.97 -13.10
N HIS A 48 -10.58 7.68 -13.81
CA HIS A 48 -10.63 8.01 -15.23
C HIS A 48 -10.62 9.53 -15.39
N GLN A 49 -9.88 10.04 -16.39
CA GLN A 49 -9.74 11.50 -16.62
C GLN A 49 -11.09 12.23 -16.82
N ASN A 50 -12.11 11.53 -17.31
CA ASN A 50 -13.46 12.07 -17.54
C ASN A 50 -14.41 11.79 -16.37
N HIS A 51 -13.93 11.19 -15.27
CA HIS A 51 -14.75 10.98 -14.10
C HIS A 51 -15.19 12.34 -13.52
N PRO A 52 -16.43 12.47 -13.01
CA PRO A 52 -16.91 13.74 -12.44
C PRO A 52 -15.99 14.31 -11.36
N LEU A 53 -15.40 13.47 -10.52
CA LEU A 53 -14.46 13.90 -9.48
C LEU A 53 -13.16 14.47 -10.07
N ALA A 54 -12.69 13.93 -11.20
CA ALA A 54 -11.52 14.45 -11.89
C ALA A 54 -11.83 15.79 -12.58
N ALA A 55 -13.02 15.91 -13.16
CA ALA A 55 -13.46 17.10 -13.89
C ALA A 55 -13.87 18.26 -12.95
N SER A 56 -14.04 18.01 -11.65
CA SER A 56 -14.51 19.01 -10.68
C SER A 56 -13.53 20.15 -10.41
N GLY A 57 -12.30 20.08 -10.90
CA GLY A 57 -11.23 21.04 -10.61
C GLY A 57 -10.64 20.91 -9.20
N ARG A 58 -11.08 19.96 -8.42
CA ARG A 58 -10.54 19.70 -7.08
C ARG A 58 -9.21 18.95 -7.18
N GLU A 59 -8.17 19.50 -6.57
CA GLU A 59 -6.85 18.88 -6.52
C GLU A 59 -6.76 17.73 -5.51
N LYS A 60 -7.59 17.80 -4.47
CA LYS A 60 -7.66 16.83 -3.39
C LYS A 60 -9.07 16.32 -3.19
N LEU A 61 -9.19 15.05 -2.83
CA LEU A 61 -10.44 14.38 -2.55
C LEU A 61 -10.47 13.88 -1.12
N LYS A 62 -11.67 13.59 -0.62
CA LYS A 62 -11.91 12.88 0.64
C LYS A 62 -12.25 11.42 0.38
N PHE A 63 -12.05 10.55 1.36
CA PHE A 63 -12.56 9.17 1.27
C PHE A 63 -14.05 9.14 0.98
N SER A 64 -14.82 10.06 1.57
CA SER A 64 -16.27 10.16 1.35
C SER A 64 -16.66 10.46 -0.10
N ASP A 65 -15.81 11.10 -0.88
CA ASP A 65 -16.05 11.32 -2.31
C ASP A 65 -16.07 10.02 -3.11
N LEU A 66 -15.40 8.98 -2.60
CA LEU A 66 -15.30 7.67 -3.24
C LEU A 66 -16.35 6.66 -2.73
N ALA A 67 -17.18 7.04 -1.77
CA ALA A 67 -18.03 6.13 -0.99
C ALA A 67 -18.99 5.29 -1.82
N ASN A 68 -19.55 5.81 -2.89
CA ASN A 68 -20.56 5.13 -3.72
C ASN A 68 -20.05 4.80 -5.14
N GLN A 69 -18.75 4.81 -5.32
CA GLN A 69 -18.13 4.51 -6.60
C GLN A 69 -17.85 3.02 -6.75
N PRO A 70 -17.94 2.46 -7.97
CA PRO A 70 -17.41 1.14 -8.20
C PRO A 70 -15.89 1.15 -8.05
N PHE A 71 -15.37 0.19 -7.29
CA PHE A 71 -13.93 0.05 -7.04
C PHE A 71 -13.32 -1.08 -7.85
N VAL A 72 -12.18 -0.79 -8.45
CA VAL A 72 -11.22 -1.80 -8.92
C VAL A 72 -10.16 -1.93 -7.83
N PHE A 73 -9.96 -3.13 -7.30
CA PHE A 73 -9.10 -3.31 -6.15
C PHE A 73 -8.26 -4.58 -6.23
N PHE A 74 -7.32 -4.70 -5.29
CA PHE A 74 -6.53 -5.92 -5.18
C PHE A 74 -7.39 -7.10 -4.75
N SER A 75 -7.11 -8.28 -5.29
CA SER A 75 -7.73 -9.52 -4.84
C SER A 75 -7.30 -9.83 -3.40
N ARG A 76 -8.28 -10.24 -2.59
CA ARG A 76 -8.05 -10.71 -1.23
C ARG A 76 -7.13 -11.92 -1.18
N GLU A 77 -7.21 -12.79 -2.18
CA GLU A 77 -6.43 -14.03 -2.25
C GLU A 77 -4.95 -13.78 -2.50
N VAL A 78 -4.62 -12.74 -3.24
CA VAL A 78 -3.23 -12.33 -3.46
C VAL A 78 -2.60 -11.78 -2.17
N GLY A 79 -3.44 -11.47 -1.17
CA GLY A 79 -3.02 -11.27 0.22
C GLY A 79 -2.06 -10.13 0.42
N THR A 80 -2.20 -9.05 -0.32
CA THR A 80 -1.33 -7.91 -0.13
C THR A 80 -1.68 -7.21 1.17
N ALA A 81 -0.67 -6.90 1.98
CA ALA A 81 -0.85 -6.07 3.16
C ALA A 81 -1.43 -4.70 2.78
N LEU A 82 -1.15 -4.21 1.58
CA LEU A 82 -1.70 -2.98 1.04
C LEU A 82 -3.24 -3.05 0.88
N HIS A 83 -3.77 -4.18 0.41
CA HIS A 83 -5.21 -4.41 0.38
C HIS A 83 -5.84 -4.23 1.76
N ASP A 84 -5.30 -4.93 2.76
CA ASP A 84 -5.83 -4.89 4.13
C ASP A 84 -5.68 -3.50 4.76
N GLU A 85 -4.56 -2.83 4.52
CA GLU A 85 -4.26 -1.48 5.03
C GLU A 85 -5.26 -0.45 4.49
N ILE A 86 -5.50 -0.43 3.19
CA ILE A 86 -6.45 0.50 2.56
C ILE A 86 -7.88 0.20 2.98
N LEU A 87 -8.30 -1.07 3.01
CA LEU A 87 -9.64 -1.43 3.49
C LEU A 87 -9.87 -1.01 4.94
N THR A 88 -8.87 -1.17 5.80
CA THR A 88 -8.95 -0.72 7.20
C THR A 88 -9.14 0.79 7.30
N LEU A 89 -8.41 1.56 6.51
CA LEU A 89 -8.56 3.02 6.47
C LEU A 89 -9.97 3.44 6.02
N LEU A 90 -10.50 2.82 4.99
CA LEU A 90 -11.85 3.08 4.52
C LEU A 90 -12.90 2.70 5.56
N LYS A 91 -12.77 1.55 6.18
CA LYS A 91 -13.66 1.10 7.25
C LYS A 91 -13.66 2.07 8.44
N ASN A 92 -12.49 2.52 8.87
CA ASN A 92 -12.36 3.49 9.96
C ASN A 92 -12.98 4.85 9.61
N ALA A 93 -13.04 5.19 8.33
CA ALA A 93 -13.74 6.38 7.82
C ALA A 93 -15.25 6.16 7.60
N GLY A 94 -15.77 4.99 7.96
CA GLY A 94 -17.18 4.64 7.78
C GLY A 94 -17.57 4.26 6.35
N ILE A 95 -16.61 3.89 5.51
CA ILE A 95 -16.82 3.61 4.10
C ILE A 95 -16.60 2.14 3.82
N THR A 96 -17.60 1.50 3.19
CA THR A 96 -17.49 0.16 2.64
C THR A 96 -17.38 0.29 1.12
N PRO A 97 -16.22 -0.02 0.51
CA PRO A 97 -16.06 0.11 -0.93
C PRO A 97 -16.92 -0.92 -1.67
N TYR A 98 -17.53 -0.51 -2.76
CA TYR A 98 -18.23 -1.40 -3.68
C TYR A 98 -17.25 -1.96 -4.71
N ILE A 99 -16.62 -3.08 -4.38
CA ILE A 99 -15.59 -3.71 -5.23
C ILE A 99 -16.27 -4.49 -6.34
N THR A 100 -16.08 -4.03 -7.57
CA THR A 100 -16.65 -4.66 -8.78
C THR A 100 -15.64 -5.50 -9.53
N GLN A 101 -14.35 -5.22 -9.37
CA GLN A 101 -13.26 -5.95 -10.02
C GLN A 101 -12.14 -6.19 -9.00
N GLU A 102 -11.66 -7.41 -8.94
CA GLU A 102 -10.51 -7.79 -8.12
C GLU A 102 -9.37 -8.29 -9.01
N VAL A 103 -8.17 -7.78 -8.80
CA VAL A 103 -7.00 -8.10 -9.61
C VAL A 103 -5.76 -8.30 -8.74
N GLY A 104 -4.72 -8.92 -9.31
CA GLY A 104 -3.51 -9.26 -8.57
C GLY A 104 -2.46 -8.16 -8.54
N GLU A 105 -2.49 -7.20 -9.46
CA GLU A 105 -1.39 -6.24 -9.66
C GLU A 105 -1.89 -4.82 -9.86
N ALA A 106 -1.10 -3.84 -9.38
CA ALA A 106 -1.41 -2.41 -9.51
C ALA A 106 -1.49 -1.94 -10.96
N MET A 107 -0.66 -2.47 -11.86
CA MET A 107 -0.72 -2.14 -13.29
C MET A 107 -2.07 -2.50 -13.89
N THR A 108 -2.64 -3.63 -13.50
CA THR A 108 -3.96 -4.06 -13.94
C THR A 108 -5.05 -3.15 -13.38
N ILE A 109 -4.92 -2.72 -12.11
CA ILE A 109 -5.83 -1.72 -11.53
C ILE A 109 -5.87 -0.46 -12.39
N VAL A 110 -4.70 0.11 -12.67
CA VAL A 110 -4.59 1.34 -13.47
C VAL A 110 -5.18 1.15 -14.88
N GLY A 111 -4.92 -0.01 -15.50
CA GLY A 111 -5.48 -0.34 -16.81
C GLY A 111 -7.01 -0.42 -16.81
N LEU A 112 -7.61 -1.03 -15.79
CA LEU A 112 -9.07 -1.13 -15.67
C LEU A 112 -9.73 0.22 -15.35
N VAL A 113 -9.08 1.05 -14.54
CA VAL A 113 -9.54 2.43 -14.31
C VAL A 113 -9.47 3.24 -15.60
N SER A 114 -8.43 3.09 -16.41
CA SER A 114 -8.35 3.74 -17.73
C SER A 114 -9.45 3.30 -18.67
N ALA A 115 -9.93 2.07 -18.53
CA ALA A 115 -11.07 1.55 -19.30
C ALA A 115 -12.44 2.00 -18.76
N GLY A 116 -12.48 2.79 -17.70
CA GLY A 116 -13.71 3.32 -17.12
C GLY A 116 -14.48 2.35 -16.21
N LEU A 117 -13.82 1.30 -15.71
CA LEU A 117 -14.48 0.24 -14.91
C LEU A 117 -14.63 0.59 -13.43
N GLY A 118 -14.09 1.71 -12.98
CA GLY A 118 -14.22 2.15 -11.60
C GLY A 118 -13.09 3.06 -11.16
N VAL A 119 -13.03 3.29 -9.85
CA VAL A 119 -11.98 4.05 -9.17
C VAL A 119 -11.10 3.13 -8.35
N SER A 120 -9.96 3.60 -7.90
CA SER A 120 -9.13 2.88 -6.95
C SER A 120 -8.37 3.82 -6.03
N ILE A 121 -7.66 3.24 -5.08
CA ILE A 121 -6.73 3.94 -4.18
C ILE A 121 -5.41 3.19 -4.22
N LEU A 122 -4.33 3.93 -4.47
CA LEU A 122 -2.97 3.40 -4.52
C LEU A 122 -2.00 4.33 -3.77
N PRO A 123 -0.83 3.82 -3.37
CA PRO A 123 0.25 4.69 -2.88
C PRO A 123 0.71 5.69 -3.94
N ALA A 124 1.14 6.88 -3.52
CA ALA A 124 1.53 7.96 -4.42
C ALA A 124 2.71 7.60 -5.35
N SER A 125 3.56 6.65 -4.96
CA SER A 125 4.64 6.15 -5.82
C SER A 125 4.13 5.56 -7.15
N PHE A 126 2.89 5.08 -7.18
CA PHE A 126 2.25 4.57 -8.41
C PHE A 126 1.84 5.66 -9.39
N THR A 127 1.85 6.95 -9.01
CA THR A 127 1.58 8.06 -9.93
C THR A 127 2.58 8.16 -11.08
N ARG A 128 3.72 7.47 -10.96
CA ARG A 128 4.70 7.34 -12.04
C ARG A 128 4.21 6.48 -13.20
N ILE A 129 3.18 5.66 -12.96
CA ILE A 129 2.53 4.87 -14.00
C ILE A 129 1.60 5.79 -14.77
N GLN A 130 2.06 6.28 -15.90
CA GLN A 130 1.31 7.17 -16.79
C GLN A 130 0.62 6.32 -17.86
N VAL A 131 -0.70 6.24 -17.78
CA VAL A 131 -1.56 5.57 -18.76
C VAL A 131 -2.58 6.56 -19.27
N ASP A 132 -2.80 6.59 -20.58
CA ASP A 132 -3.80 7.45 -21.19
C ASP A 132 -5.18 7.19 -20.57
N GLY A 133 -5.87 8.26 -20.23
CA GLY A 133 -7.20 8.18 -19.65
C GLY A 133 -7.22 8.07 -18.13
N VAL A 134 -6.07 8.04 -17.45
CA VAL A 134 -6.00 7.99 -15.98
C VAL A 134 -5.47 9.30 -15.41
N CYS A 135 -6.05 9.71 -14.29
CA CYS A 135 -5.50 10.77 -13.45
C CYS A 135 -5.50 10.36 -12.00
N TYR A 136 -4.65 11.02 -11.23
CA TYR A 136 -4.46 10.79 -9.81
C TYR A 136 -4.82 12.06 -9.02
N ARG A 137 -5.44 11.87 -7.85
CA ARG A 137 -5.75 12.96 -6.92
C ARG A 137 -5.32 12.56 -5.52
N TYR A 138 -4.62 13.43 -4.82
CA TYR A 138 -4.26 13.20 -3.42
C TYR A 138 -5.51 13.15 -2.55
N LEU A 139 -5.46 12.33 -1.51
CA LEU A 139 -6.51 12.24 -0.51
C LEU A 139 -6.19 13.17 0.66
N ASP A 140 -7.09 14.09 0.94
CA ASP A 140 -6.96 15.07 2.02
C ASP A 140 -7.56 14.52 3.31
N GLU A 141 -6.88 13.51 3.85
CA GLU A 141 -7.20 12.83 5.11
C GLU A 141 -5.91 12.63 5.90
N GLU A 142 -5.95 12.89 7.21
CA GLU A 142 -4.79 12.69 8.07
C GLU A 142 -4.29 11.25 8.11
N THR A 143 -5.19 10.30 7.88
CA THR A 143 -4.90 8.85 7.89
C THR A 143 -4.56 8.28 6.53
N ALA A 144 -4.65 9.06 5.45
CA ALA A 144 -4.46 8.58 4.08
C ALA A 144 -2.98 8.39 3.72
N PHE A 145 -2.30 7.55 4.48
CA PHE A 145 -0.90 7.18 4.28
C PHE A 145 -0.72 5.68 4.37
N THR A 146 0.30 5.19 3.68
CA THR A 146 0.81 3.82 3.82
C THR A 146 2.26 3.86 4.28
N GLU A 147 2.68 2.83 5.00
CA GLU A 147 4.02 2.73 5.55
C GLU A 147 4.72 1.49 5.06
N VAL A 148 6.01 1.60 4.79
CA VAL A 148 6.91 0.49 4.55
C VAL A 148 7.86 0.39 5.73
N TRP A 149 7.96 -0.79 6.30
CA TRP A 149 8.71 -1.08 7.50
C TRP A 149 9.90 -1.97 7.22
N LEU A 150 10.93 -1.79 8.02
CA LEU A 150 12.01 -2.74 8.20
C LEU A 150 11.73 -3.50 9.49
N ALA A 151 11.43 -4.79 9.39
CA ALA A 151 11.09 -5.63 10.54
C ALA A 151 12.20 -6.63 10.85
N TYR A 152 12.44 -6.88 12.12
CA TYR A 152 13.45 -7.82 12.61
C TYR A 152 13.11 -8.31 14.02
N SER A 153 13.81 -9.36 14.46
CA SER A 153 13.61 -9.92 15.81
C SER A 153 14.16 -9.00 16.89
N LYS A 154 13.41 -8.84 17.98
CA LYS A 154 13.88 -8.18 19.22
C LYS A 154 14.84 -9.05 20.00
N THR A 155 14.73 -10.37 19.88
CA THR A 155 15.36 -11.34 20.76
C THR A 155 16.60 -11.99 20.17
N ARG A 156 16.78 -11.91 18.86
CA ARG A 156 17.94 -12.44 18.16
C ARG A 156 18.90 -11.32 17.78
N PRO A 157 20.19 -11.44 18.08
CA PRO A 157 21.17 -10.47 17.63
C PRO A 157 21.24 -10.45 16.11
N LEU A 158 21.28 -9.26 15.54
CA LEU A 158 21.47 -9.07 14.10
C LEU A 158 22.92 -9.39 13.72
N SER A 159 23.11 -10.01 12.55
CA SER A 159 24.43 -10.15 11.96
C SER A 159 25.04 -8.77 11.64
N ALA A 160 26.35 -8.70 11.51
CA ALA A 160 27.03 -7.47 11.12
C ALA A 160 26.54 -6.97 9.73
N GLN A 161 26.28 -7.89 8.82
CA GLN A 161 25.74 -7.59 7.50
C GLN A 161 24.32 -7.03 7.59
N ALA A 162 23.47 -7.61 8.43
CA ALA A 162 22.11 -7.14 8.66
C ALA A 162 22.12 -5.72 9.26
N THR A 163 22.94 -5.47 10.25
CA THR A 163 23.10 -4.15 10.87
C THR A 163 23.59 -3.11 9.86
N ALA A 164 24.58 -3.46 9.05
CA ALA A 164 25.08 -2.58 7.99
C ALA A 164 24.00 -2.24 6.96
N LEU A 165 23.20 -3.23 6.54
CA LEU A 165 22.10 -3.03 5.59
C LEU A 165 21.03 -2.10 6.19
N ILE A 166 20.63 -2.30 7.44
CA ILE A 166 19.69 -1.42 8.15
C ILE A 166 20.17 0.02 8.14
N ASN A 167 21.44 0.24 8.50
CA ASN A 167 22.00 1.58 8.53
C ASN A 167 22.01 2.25 7.16
N LEU A 168 22.29 1.50 6.10
CA LEU A 168 22.25 2.00 4.74
C LEU A 168 20.82 2.37 4.29
N MET A 169 19.82 1.56 4.65
CA MET A 169 18.43 1.80 4.26
C MET A 169 17.82 3.00 4.99
N ILE A 170 18.20 3.22 6.25
CA ILE A 170 17.70 4.33 7.06
C ILE A 170 18.39 5.65 6.70
N ALA A 171 19.66 5.60 6.29
CA ALA A 171 20.46 6.79 5.97
C ALA A 171 20.15 7.41 4.60
N GLN A 172 19.30 6.80 3.77
CA GLN A 172 18.90 7.37 2.48
C GLN A 172 17.79 8.39 2.69
N PRO A 173 18.00 9.65 2.22
CA PRO A 173 16.97 10.69 2.29
C PRO A 173 15.78 10.42 1.38
#